data_b5a5a2cbdb595bb930128fcc8028e278
#
_entry.id   b5a5a2cbdb595bb930128fcc8028e278
#
_cell.length_a   1.000
_cell.length_b   1.000
_cell.length_c   1.000
_cell.angle_alpha   90.00
_cell.angle_beta   90.00
_cell.angle_gamma   90.00
#
_symmetry.space_group_name_H-M   'P 1'
#
loop_
_entity.id
_entity.type
_entity.pdbx_description
1 polymer ?
#
loop_
_entity_poly.entity_id
_entity_poly.type
_entity_poly.pdbx_seq_one_letter_code
_entity_poly.pdbx_strand_id
1 'polypeptide(L)'
;NKFSRIINPDQSYYFIYNHEDVNFAAEKVMEIRGEKTPVVSLGDIWTDIGINNLSNEGGVDLRFGKKPEKLIERIIKLCTKKDEIVLDFFGGSGTTASAAHKTDRRYILIEQLDDHIDILKTRLKGVLNGEKSGITKDNNWKGGGDFIYCELAKWNEIAKEKINRCKNLKELEKLFDTLYEKYFLNYNLKINEFKEKVIKEKNFKKLPLAEQKRMFLTMLDLNQMYVQKSEMADKKFGISKNDQELTAQFYGDEN
;
A
#
# COMPACT_ATOMS: atom_id res chain seq x y z
N ASN A 1 -36.30 33.00 -29.79
CA ASN A 1 -35.04 32.24 -29.88
C ASN A 1 -33.99 33.13 -30.54
N LYS A 2 -33.10 33.75 -29.74
CA LYS A 2 -31.99 34.59 -30.28
C LYS A 2 -30.68 33.86 -30.06
N PHE A 3 -29.99 33.63 -31.17
CA PHE A 3 -28.60 33.22 -31.19
C PHE A 3 -27.75 34.48 -31.25
N SER A 4 -26.83 34.69 -30.31
CA SER A 4 -25.99 35.85 -30.24
C SER A 4 -24.52 35.45 -30.13
N ARG A 5 -23.67 36.20 -30.83
CA ARG A 5 -22.22 36.13 -30.66
C ARG A 5 -21.73 37.29 -29.84
N ILE A 6 -21.07 37.00 -28.74
CA ILE A 6 -20.46 38.04 -27.90
C ILE A 6 -18.97 38.05 -28.13
N ILE A 7 -18.38 39.23 -28.33
CA ILE A 7 -16.93 39.39 -28.56
C ILE A 7 -16.37 40.10 -27.32
N ASN A 8 -15.39 39.50 -26.69
CA ASN A 8 -14.65 40.07 -25.57
C ASN A 8 -13.65 41.13 -26.01
N PRO A 9 -13.17 42.00 -25.10
CA PRO A 9 -12.15 43.03 -25.43
C PRO A 9 -10.84 42.47 -25.99
N ASP A 10 -10.49 41.22 -25.67
CA ASP A 10 -9.31 40.50 -26.20
C ASP A 10 -9.54 39.84 -27.57
N GLN A 11 -10.66 40.15 -28.20
CA GLN A 11 -11.14 39.59 -29.46
C GLN A 11 -11.54 38.08 -29.41
N SER A 12 -11.49 37.46 -28.26
CA SER A 12 -12.14 36.16 -28.08
C SER A 12 -13.65 36.29 -28.17
N TYR A 13 -14.35 35.25 -28.55
CA TYR A 13 -15.80 35.29 -28.67
C TYR A 13 -16.44 33.99 -28.13
N TYR A 14 -17.67 34.12 -27.70
CA TYR A 14 -18.52 33.00 -27.33
C TYR A 14 -19.93 33.21 -27.88
N PHE A 15 -20.69 32.13 -27.95
CA PHE A 15 -22.02 32.13 -28.46
C PHE A 15 -23.03 31.90 -27.33
N ILE A 16 -24.13 32.64 -27.36
CA ILE A 16 -25.24 32.48 -26.44
C ILE A 16 -26.52 32.10 -27.20
N TYR A 17 -27.21 31.08 -26.74
CA TYR A 17 -28.52 30.71 -27.19
C TYR A 17 -29.49 30.62 -26.00
N ASN A 18 -30.58 31.39 -26.04
CA ASN A 18 -31.55 31.49 -24.96
C ASN A 18 -30.94 31.78 -23.59
N HIS A 19 -29.96 32.69 -23.52
CA HIS A 19 -29.23 33.09 -22.31
C HIS A 19 -28.27 32.03 -21.74
N GLU A 20 -28.01 30.95 -22.46
CA GLU A 20 -27.03 29.94 -22.08
C GLU A 20 -25.85 29.91 -23.03
N ASP A 21 -24.66 29.62 -22.52
CA ASP A 21 -23.45 29.48 -23.31
C ASP A 21 -23.54 28.29 -24.26
N VAL A 22 -23.22 28.53 -25.53
CA VAL A 22 -23.18 27.48 -26.57
C VAL A 22 -21.76 26.95 -26.73
N ASN A 23 -21.56 25.72 -26.38
CA ASN A 23 -20.33 25.00 -26.70
C ASN A 23 -20.53 24.18 -27.96
N PHE A 24 -19.66 24.36 -28.97
CA PHE A 24 -19.76 23.57 -30.18
C PHE A 24 -19.35 22.12 -29.94
N ALA A 25 -20.18 21.17 -30.42
CA ALA A 25 -19.92 19.75 -30.25
C ALA A 25 -18.54 19.34 -30.80
N ALA A 26 -18.04 20.01 -31.83
CA ALA A 26 -16.73 19.72 -32.41
C ALA A 26 -15.56 19.89 -31.41
N GLU A 27 -15.68 20.81 -30.44
CA GLU A 27 -14.68 21.06 -29.41
C GLU A 27 -14.73 20.04 -28.27
N LYS A 28 -15.83 19.29 -28.19
CA LYS A 28 -16.10 18.30 -27.15
C LYS A 28 -16.17 16.87 -27.73
N VAL A 29 -15.59 16.66 -28.90
CA VAL A 29 -15.55 15.35 -29.56
C VAL A 29 -14.10 14.91 -29.74
N MET A 30 -13.79 13.73 -29.27
CA MET A 30 -12.51 13.06 -29.53
C MET A 30 -12.74 11.78 -30.33
N GLU A 31 -11.76 11.39 -31.09
CA GLU A 31 -11.77 10.09 -31.72
C GLU A 31 -11.32 9.03 -30.73
N ILE A 32 -12.24 8.14 -30.35
CA ILE A 32 -11.97 7.04 -29.45
C ILE A 32 -12.29 5.75 -30.18
N ARG A 33 -11.29 4.89 -30.36
CA ARG A 33 -11.42 3.60 -31.09
C ARG A 33 -11.96 3.74 -32.52
N GLY A 34 -11.60 4.83 -33.22
CA GLY A 34 -12.05 5.10 -34.57
C GLY A 34 -13.44 5.75 -34.67
N GLU A 35 -14.11 6.03 -33.55
CA GLU A 35 -15.42 6.67 -33.51
C GLU A 35 -15.33 8.06 -32.86
N LYS A 36 -16.04 9.02 -33.46
CA LYS A 36 -16.20 10.37 -32.88
C LYS A 36 -17.10 10.32 -31.68
N THR A 37 -16.51 10.48 -30.51
CA THR A 37 -17.20 10.34 -29.23
C THR A 37 -17.27 11.68 -28.49
N PRO A 38 -18.44 12.13 -28.05
CA PRO A 38 -18.54 13.30 -27.17
C PRO A 38 -17.78 13.09 -25.87
N VAL A 39 -17.01 14.09 -25.45
CA VAL A 39 -16.24 14.03 -24.20
C VAL A 39 -16.55 15.23 -23.32
N VAL A 40 -16.43 15.04 -22.03
CA VAL A 40 -16.52 16.09 -21.01
C VAL A 40 -15.22 16.08 -20.20
N SER A 41 -14.84 17.24 -19.69
CA SER A 41 -13.70 17.32 -18.78
C SER A 41 -13.96 16.48 -17.54
N LEU A 42 -12.94 15.74 -17.12
CA LEU A 42 -13.00 14.97 -15.90
C LEU A 42 -12.97 15.93 -14.71
N GLY A 43 -14.04 15.96 -13.93
CA GLY A 43 -14.10 16.71 -12.68
C GLY A 43 -13.52 15.92 -11.50
N ASP A 44 -13.60 16.50 -10.32
CA ASP A 44 -13.20 15.90 -9.04
C ASP A 44 -14.29 15.00 -8.43
N ILE A 45 -15.52 15.06 -8.93
CA ILE A 45 -16.64 14.21 -8.52
C ILE A 45 -17.00 13.26 -9.66
N TRP A 46 -16.93 11.96 -9.39
CA TRP A 46 -17.17 10.89 -10.37
C TRP A 46 -18.45 10.11 -10.05
N THR A 47 -19.54 10.52 -10.65
CA THR A 47 -20.87 9.91 -10.46
C THR A 47 -21.18 8.80 -11.47
N ASP A 48 -20.34 8.62 -12.48
CA ASP A 48 -20.51 7.66 -13.58
C ASP A 48 -20.00 6.25 -13.26
N ILE A 49 -19.40 6.04 -12.10
CA ILE A 49 -18.89 4.74 -11.66
C ILE A 49 -19.90 4.07 -10.76
N GLY A 50 -20.62 3.09 -11.33
CA GLY A 50 -21.60 2.30 -10.59
C GLY A 50 -20.95 1.26 -9.70
N ILE A 51 -21.60 0.95 -8.58
CA ILE A 51 -21.23 -0.11 -7.63
C ILE A 51 -22.16 -1.33 -7.71
N ASN A 52 -23.09 -1.34 -8.68
CA ASN A 52 -24.01 -2.46 -8.87
C ASN A 52 -23.24 -3.72 -9.29
N ASN A 53 -23.62 -4.88 -8.74
CA ASN A 53 -22.97 -6.18 -8.96
C ASN A 53 -21.48 -6.24 -8.59
N LEU A 54 -21.01 -5.33 -7.76
CA LEU A 54 -19.63 -5.30 -7.32
C LEU A 54 -19.21 -6.63 -6.65
N SER A 55 -20.11 -7.30 -5.93
CA SER A 55 -19.87 -8.61 -5.32
C SER A 55 -19.41 -9.67 -6.33
N ASN A 56 -19.93 -9.63 -7.56
CA ASN A 56 -19.60 -10.60 -8.61
C ASN A 56 -18.38 -10.23 -9.45
N GLU A 57 -17.92 -8.99 -9.36
CA GLU A 57 -16.78 -8.52 -10.14
C GLU A 57 -15.50 -9.28 -9.77
N GLY A 58 -14.76 -9.78 -10.78
CA GLY A 58 -13.55 -10.56 -10.59
C GLY A 58 -13.78 -11.98 -10.07
N GLY A 59 -15.05 -12.45 -10.01
CA GLY A 59 -15.38 -13.80 -9.55
C GLY A 59 -15.11 -14.07 -8.08
N VAL A 60 -14.95 -13.01 -7.28
CA VAL A 60 -14.66 -13.12 -5.84
C VAL A 60 -15.59 -12.20 -5.06
N ASP A 61 -15.91 -12.56 -3.83
CA ASP A 61 -16.64 -11.71 -2.91
C ASP A 61 -15.76 -11.27 -1.74
N LEU A 62 -15.80 -9.98 -1.44
CA LEU A 62 -15.30 -9.41 -0.21
C LEU A 62 -16.39 -8.47 0.30
N ARG A 63 -17.11 -8.92 1.31
CA ARG A 63 -18.35 -8.33 1.78
C ARG A 63 -18.27 -6.82 2.04
N PHE A 64 -17.11 -6.34 2.51
CA PHE A 64 -16.88 -4.93 2.78
C PHE A 64 -15.55 -4.49 2.18
N GLY A 65 -15.51 -3.31 1.60
CA GLY A 65 -14.28 -2.68 1.15
C GLY A 65 -13.86 -2.93 -0.29
N LYS A 66 -14.50 -3.87 -1.02
CA LYS A 66 -14.22 -4.09 -2.44
C LYS A 66 -14.50 -2.84 -3.27
N LYS A 67 -13.59 -2.46 -4.15
CA LYS A 67 -13.71 -1.30 -5.04
C LYS A 67 -13.99 -1.77 -6.48
N PRO A 68 -14.74 -1.00 -7.28
CA PRO A 68 -14.94 -1.32 -8.68
C PRO A 68 -13.65 -1.16 -9.48
N GLU A 69 -13.36 -2.10 -10.38
CA GLU A 69 -12.18 -2.02 -11.26
C GLU A 69 -12.18 -0.74 -12.10
N LYS A 70 -13.34 -0.27 -12.52
CA LYS A 70 -13.45 0.97 -13.31
C LYS A 70 -12.94 2.21 -12.57
N LEU A 71 -13.13 2.27 -11.25
CA LEU A 71 -12.58 3.33 -10.42
C LEU A 71 -11.05 3.26 -10.39
N ILE A 72 -10.52 2.08 -10.12
CA ILE A 72 -9.08 1.87 -10.03
C ILE A 72 -8.41 2.06 -11.40
N GLU A 73 -9.03 1.57 -12.47
CA GLU A 73 -8.57 1.81 -13.84
C GLU A 73 -8.41 3.30 -14.13
N ARG A 74 -9.41 4.12 -13.78
CA ARG A 74 -9.36 5.57 -13.99
C ARG A 74 -8.19 6.19 -13.25
N ILE A 75 -8.00 5.87 -11.98
CA ILE A 75 -6.88 6.36 -11.17
C ILE A 75 -5.55 5.94 -11.80
N ILE A 76 -5.40 4.68 -12.13
CA ILE A 76 -4.18 4.14 -12.74
C ILE A 76 -3.86 4.85 -14.06
N LYS A 77 -4.85 5.03 -14.93
CA LYS A 77 -4.65 5.70 -16.23
C LYS A 77 -4.30 7.19 -16.11
N LEU A 78 -4.79 7.86 -15.08
CA LEU A 78 -4.45 9.26 -14.80
C LEU A 78 -3.03 9.42 -14.25
N CYS A 79 -2.56 8.48 -13.46
CA CYS A 79 -1.32 8.61 -12.69
C CYS A 79 -0.14 7.83 -13.29
N THR A 80 -0.38 6.88 -14.22
CA THR A 80 0.65 5.97 -14.73
C THR A 80 0.54 5.74 -16.23
N LYS A 81 1.68 5.40 -16.82
CA LYS A 81 1.78 4.88 -18.19
C LYS A 81 1.83 3.35 -18.19
N LYS A 82 1.72 2.74 -19.37
CA LYS A 82 1.96 1.30 -19.55
C LYS A 82 3.35 0.92 -19.05
N ASP A 83 3.48 -0.29 -18.51
CA ASP A 83 4.70 -0.87 -17.94
C ASP A 83 5.21 -0.21 -16.64
N GLU A 84 4.56 0.85 -16.15
CA GLU A 84 4.88 1.41 -14.84
C GLU A 84 4.35 0.54 -13.70
N ILE A 85 4.87 0.75 -12.50
CA ILE A 85 4.55 -0.06 -11.33
C ILE A 85 3.48 0.64 -10.49
N VAL A 86 2.44 -0.10 -10.16
CA VAL A 86 1.40 0.28 -9.21
C VAL A 86 1.66 -0.46 -7.90
N LEU A 87 1.83 0.28 -6.81
CA LEU A 87 1.98 -0.28 -5.47
C LEU A 87 0.69 -0.09 -4.68
N ASP A 88 0.19 -1.19 -4.08
CA ASP A 88 -0.91 -1.16 -3.13
C ASP A 88 -0.58 -2.08 -1.96
N PHE A 89 -0.43 -1.50 -0.77
CA PHE A 89 -0.09 -2.26 0.44
C PHE A 89 -1.30 -2.60 1.32
N PHE A 90 -2.50 -2.47 0.76
CA PHE A 90 -3.76 -2.99 1.31
C PHE A 90 -4.54 -3.74 0.23
N GLY A 91 -3.95 -4.82 -0.27
CA GLY A 91 -4.39 -5.55 -1.47
C GLY A 91 -5.84 -6.00 -1.45
N GLY A 92 -6.38 -6.36 -0.28
CA GLY A 92 -7.77 -6.75 -0.08
C GLY A 92 -8.25 -7.81 -1.08
N SER A 93 -9.26 -7.47 -1.87
CA SER A 93 -9.78 -8.36 -2.92
C SER A 93 -8.96 -8.39 -4.21
N GLY A 94 -7.82 -7.68 -4.28
CA GLY A 94 -6.96 -7.63 -5.46
C GLY A 94 -7.48 -6.79 -6.63
N THR A 95 -8.38 -5.84 -6.38
CA THR A 95 -8.92 -4.98 -7.45
C THR A 95 -7.84 -4.17 -8.15
N THR A 96 -6.89 -3.64 -7.38
CA THR A 96 -5.78 -2.85 -7.92
C THR A 96 -4.91 -3.68 -8.86
N ALA A 97 -4.54 -4.91 -8.46
CA ALA A 97 -3.77 -5.81 -9.30
C ALA A 97 -4.54 -6.20 -10.57
N SER A 98 -5.83 -6.52 -10.44
CA SER A 98 -6.69 -6.85 -11.57
C SER A 98 -6.73 -5.70 -12.58
N ALA A 99 -6.99 -4.48 -12.14
CA ALA A 99 -7.04 -3.30 -13.00
C ALA A 99 -5.66 -3.01 -13.63
N ALA A 100 -4.57 -3.08 -12.87
CA ALA A 100 -3.22 -2.87 -13.36
C ALA A 100 -2.86 -3.91 -14.44
N HIS A 101 -3.10 -5.19 -14.17
CA HIS A 101 -2.83 -6.29 -15.10
C HIS A 101 -3.59 -6.15 -16.42
N LYS A 102 -4.91 -5.87 -16.37
CA LYS A 102 -5.76 -5.67 -17.55
C LYS A 102 -5.42 -4.41 -18.36
N THR A 103 -4.64 -3.50 -17.79
CA THR A 103 -4.25 -2.23 -18.45
C THR A 103 -2.75 -2.15 -18.75
N ASP A 104 -2.05 -3.27 -18.76
CA ASP A 104 -0.62 -3.38 -19.05
C ASP A 104 0.26 -2.57 -18.08
N ARG A 105 -0.03 -2.62 -16.77
CA ARG A 105 0.85 -2.09 -15.73
C ARG A 105 1.37 -3.25 -14.89
N ARG A 106 2.59 -3.09 -14.39
CA ARG A 106 3.13 -3.97 -13.36
C ARG A 106 2.53 -3.58 -12.02
N TYR A 107 2.52 -4.50 -11.07
CA TYR A 107 1.98 -4.20 -9.74
C TYR A 107 2.73 -4.95 -8.64
N ILE A 108 2.70 -4.36 -7.47
CA ILE A 108 3.14 -4.96 -6.21
C ILE A 108 1.99 -4.79 -5.23
N LEU A 109 1.43 -5.90 -4.76
CA LEU A 109 0.40 -5.89 -3.73
C LEU A 109 0.93 -6.51 -2.45
N ILE A 110 0.53 -5.94 -1.34
CA ILE A 110 0.81 -6.45 -0.01
C ILE A 110 -0.53 -6.65 0.70
N GLU A 111 -0.71 -7.80 1.32
CA GLU A 111 -1.89 -8.09 2.12
C GLU A 111 -1.46 -8.87 3.37
N GLN A 112 -2.05 -8.54 4.50
CA GLN A 112 -1.71 -9.13 5.80
C GLN A 112 -2.68 -10.22 6.21
N LEU A 113 -3.95 -10.15 5.78
CA LEU A 113 -5.00 -11.05 6.22
C LEU A 113 -5.05 -12.30 5.34
N ASP A 114 -4.87 -13.47 5.93
CA ASP A 114 -4.83 -14.76 5.22
C ASP A 114 -6.10 -14.98 4.37
N ASP A 115 -7.28 -14.68 4.91
CA ASP A 115 -8.56 -14.81 4.19
C ASP A 115 -8.61 -13.94 2.93
N HIS A 116 -8.04 -12.72 2.99
CA HIS A 116 -7.97 -11.81 1.84
C HIS A 116 -6.96 -12.29 0.80
N ILE A 117 -5.86 -12.91 1.22
CA ILE A 117 -4.84 -13.45 0.31
C ILE A 117 -5.44 -14.53 -0.60
N ASP A 118 -6.28 -15.40 -0.07
CA ASP A 118 -6.94 -16.45 -0.87
C ASP A 118 -7.95 -15.86 -1.87
N ILE A 119 -8.69 -14.83 -1.47
CA ILE A 119 -9.57 -14.05 -2.35
C ILE A 119 -8.76 -13.41 -3.48
N LEU A 120 -7.67 -12.73 -3.13
CA LEU A 120 -6.76 -12.05 -4.06
C LEU A 120 -6.16 -13.03 -5.07
N LYS A 121 -5.59 -14.15 -4.60
CA LYS A 121 -5.06 -15.22 -5.48
C LYS A 121 -6.11 -15.77 -6.44
N THR A 122 -7.33 -15.99 -5.95
CA THR A 122 -8.45 -16.46 -6.76
C THR A 122 -8.80 -15.46 -7.86
N ARG A 123 -8.91 -14.18 -7.52
CA ARG A 123 -9.17 -13.11 -8.49
C ARG A 123 -8.09 -13.04 -9.55
N LEU A 124 -6.81 -13.03 -9.17
CA LEU A 124 -5.71 -12.96 -10.14
C LEU A 124 -5.68 -14.17 -11.08
N LYS A 125 -5.91 -15.37 -10.57
CA LYS A 125 -6.09 -16.54 -11.43
C LYS A 125 -7.21 -16.37 -12.43
N GLY A 126 -8.34 -15.79 -12.02
CA GLY A 126 -9.44 -15.43 -12.92
C GLY A 126 -9.00 -14.45 -14.01
N VAL A 127 -8.25 -13.41 -13.65
CA VAL A 127 -7.69 -12.42 -14.58
C VAL A 127 -6.79 -13.09 -15.62
N LEU A 128 -5.87 -13.95 -15.19
CA LEU A 128 -4.98 -14.71 -16.12
C LEU A 128 -5.77 -15.61 -17.07
N ASN A 129 -6.89 -16.16 -16.61
CA ASN A 129 -7.77 -16.98 -17.42
C ASN A 129 -8.77 -16.18 -18.29
N GLY A 130 -8.68 -14.85 -18.31
CA GLY A 130 -9.53 -13.99 -19.13
C GLY A 130 -10.97 -13.90 -18.65
N GLU A 131 -11.20 -13.82 -17.34
CA GLU A 131 -12.53 -13.61 -16.75
C GLU A 131 -13.23 -12.41 -17.39
N LYS A 132 -14.59 -12.38 -17.36
CA LYS A 132 -15.38 -11.48 -18.22
C LYS A 132 -15.96 -10.26 -17.50
N SER A 133 -15.63 -10.06 -16.23
CA SER A 133 -16.19 -8.98 -15.42
C SER A 133 -15.35 -7.70 -15.45
N GLY A 134 -15.82 -6.69 -14.75
CA GLY A 134 -15.13 -5.42 -14.57
C GLY A 134 -14.76 -4.76 -15.89
N ILE A 135 -13.50 -4.36 -16.02
CA ILE A 135 -12.98 -3.63 -17.17
C ILE A 135 -12.48 -4.54 -18.32
N THR A 136 -12.72 -5.85 -18.24
CA THR A 136 -12.25 -6.85 -19.22
C THR A 136 -12.67 -6.50 -20.64
N LYS A 137 -13.96 -6.17 -20.85
CA LYS A 137 -14.48 -5.80 -22.17
C LYS A 137 -13.88 -4.49 -22.67
N ASP A 138 -13.78 -3.48 -21.82
CA ASP A 138 -13.32 -2.14 -22.17
C ASP A 138 -11.85 -2.12 -22.61
N ASN A 139 -11.04 -3.03 -22.05
CA ASN A 139 -9.63 -3.17 -22.41
C ASN A 139 -9.35 -4.33 -23.37
N ASN A 140 -10.37 -4.99 -23.92
CA ASN A 140 -10.23 -6.18 -24.78
C ASN A 140 -9.34 -7.28 -24.17
N TRP A 141 -9.34 -7.39 -22.84
CA TRP A 141 -8.52 -8.36 -22.13
C TRP A 141 -8.94 -9.80 -22.47
N LYS A 142 -7.98 -10.64 -22.79
CA LYS A 142 -8.21 -12.05 -23.20
C LYS A 142 -7.61 -13.04 -22.20
N GLY A 143 -6.97 -12.58 -21.16
CA GLY A 143 -6.16 -13.40 -20.27
C GLY A 143 -4.69 -13.38 -20.65
N GLY A 144 -3.90 -14.09 -19.86
CA GLY A 144 -2.46 -14.22 -20.04
C GLY A 144 -1.65 -13.50 -18.97
N GLY A 145 -0.33 -13.59 -19.11
CA GLY A 145 0.62 -13.09 -18.12
C GLY A 145 0.79 -14.04 -16.94
N ASP A 146 1.46 -13.56 -15.92
CA ASP A 146 1.71 -14.26 -14.69
C ASP A 146 1.78 -13.30 -13.49
N PHE A 147 1.86 -13.83 -12.30
CA PHE A 147 2.21 -13.09 -11.09
C PHE A 147 3.06 -13.96 -10.17
N ILE A 148 3.90 -13.33 -9.38
CA ILE A 148 4.72 -13.99 -8.37
C ILE A 148 4.03 -13.81 -7.02
N TYR A 149 3.79 -14.90 -6.32
CA TYR A 149 3.32 -14.89 -4.94
C TYR A 149 4.47 -15.19 -4.00
N CYS A 150 4.66 -14.34 -3.00
CA CYS A 150 5.67 -14.50 -1.97
C CYS A 150 5.05 -14.36 -0.59
N GLU A 151 5.48 -15.17 0.35
CA GLU A 151 5.20 -14.97 1.77
C GLU A 151 6.47 -14.51 2.46
N LEU A 152 6.35 -13.50 3.31
CA LEU A 152 7.46 -13.09 4.15
C LEU A 152 7.76 -14.20 5.15
N ALA A 153 9.01 -14.64 5.17
CA ALA A 153 9.44 -15.62 6.14
C ALA A 153 9.28 -15.10 7.57
N LYS A 154 8.68 -15.92 8.44
CA LYS A 154 8.43 -15.57 9.87
C LYS A 154 9.71 -15.66 10.70
N TRP A 155 10.80 -15.06 10.22
CA TRP A 155 12.12 -15.18 10.83
C TRP A 155 12.13 -14.79 12.31
N ASN A 156 11.58 -13.63 12.64
CA ASN A 156 11.57 -13.13 14.01
C ASN A 156 10.67 -13.98 14.92
N GLU A 157 9.56 -14.52 14.43
CA GLU A 157 8.71 -15.42 15.22
C GLU A 157 9.44 -16.74 15.54
N ILE A 158 10.15 -17.32 14.58
CA ILE A 158 11.00 -18.49 14.81
C ILE A 158 12.10 -18.18 15.84
N ALA A 159 12.68 -16.97 15.77
CA ALA A 159 13.67 -16.53 16.75
C ALA A 159 13.06 -16.37 18.15
N LYS A 160 11.88 -15.77 18.28
CA LYS A 160 11.14 -15.64 19.56
C LYS A 160 10.84 -17.00 20.16
N GLU A 161 10.41 -17.97 19.35
CA GLU A 161 10.21 -19.35 19.83
C GLU A 161 11.49 -19.97 20.36
N LYS A 162 12.62 -19.83 19.65
CA LYS A 162 13.92 -20.35 20.08
C LYS A 162 14.36 -19.71 21.40
N ILE A 163 14.21 -18.39 21.58
CA ILE A 163 14.50 -17.70 22.83
C ILE A 163 13.63 -18.27 23.97
N ASN A 164 12.33 -18.42 23.72
CA ASN A 164 11.40 -18.95 24.73
C ASN A 164 11.72 -20.39 25.14
N ARG A 165 12.26 -21.19 24.25
CA ARG A 165 12.68 -22.59 24.54
C ARG A 165 13.99 -22.70 25.32
N CYS A 166 14.82 -21.67 25.40
CA CYS A 166 16.07 -21.70 26.16
C CYS A 166 15.79 -21.95 27.64
N LYS A 167 16.56 -22.84 28.26
CA LYS A 167 16.40 -23.23 29.66
C LYS A 167 17.37 -22.54 30.62
N ASN A 168 18.38 -21.88 30.10
CA ASN A 168 19.42 -21.19 30.87
C ASN A 168 20.12 -20.13 30.03
N LEU A 169 20.92 -19.27 30.72
CA LEU A 169 21.66 -18.20 30.08
C LEU A 169 22.65 -18.69 29.01
N LYS A 170 23.29 -19.84 29.26
CA LYS A 170 24.26 -20.41 28.30
C LYS A 170 23.65 -20.71 26.93
N GLU A 171 22.41 -21.18 26.92
CA GLU A 171 21.65 -21.41 25.69
C GLU A 171 21.27 -20.09 24.99
N LEU A 172 20.90 -19.05 25.76
CA LEU A 172 20.64 -17.71 25.21
C LEU A 172 21.90 -17.09 24.59
N GLU A 173 23.06 -17.19 25.28
CA GLU A 173 24.34 -16.70 24.78
C GLU A 173 24.73 -17.39 23.44
N LYS A 174 24.57 -18.71 23.38
CA LYS A 174 24.83 -19.47 22.14
C LYS A 174 23.85 -19.11 21.02
N LEU A 175 22.60 -18.84 21.36
CA LEU A 175 21.58 -18.44 20.39
C LEU A 175 21.86 -17.05 19.83
N PHE A 176 22.47 -16.15 20.63
CA PHE A 176 22.70 -14.75 20.27
C PHE A 176 23.45 -14.58 18.94
N ASP A 177 24.51 -15.34 18.72
CA ASP A 177 25.30 -15.28 17.49
C ASP A 177 24.44 -15.65 16.27
N THR A 178 23.58 -16.67 16.44
CA THR A 178 22.62 -17.05 15.39
C THR A 178 21.54 -15.97 15.16
N LEU A 179 21.10 -15.28 16.21
CA LEU A 179 20.12 -14.21 16.09
C LEU A 179 20.71 -13.05 15.27
N TYR A 180 21.94 -12.72 15.50
CA TYR A 180 22.62 -11.66 14.78
C TYR A 180 22.79 -11.97 13.27
N GLU A 181 23.16 -13.19 12.94
CA GLU A 181 23.45 -13.56 11.55
C GLU A 181 22.19 -13.80 10.69
N LYS A 182 21.10 -14.29 11.30
CA LYS A 182 19.97 -14.87 10.56
C LYS A 182 18.63 -14.17 10.74
N TYR A 183 18.53 -13.27 11.72
CA TYR A 183 17.25 -12.64 12.07
C TYR A 183 17.33 -11.12 12.07
N PHE A 184 16.18 -10.48 11.89
CA PHE A 184 16.09 -9.03 11.86
C PHE A 184 16.05 -8.46 13.27
N LEU A 185 17.21 -8.04 13.77
CA LEU A 185 17.33 -7.30 15.02
C LEU A 185 17.01 -5.82 14.80
N ASN A 186 16.56 -5.17 15.86
CA ASN A 186 16.31 -3.73 15.84
C ASN A 186 17.60 -2.99 15.42
N TYR A 187 17.53 -2.12 14.41
CA TYR A 187 18.67 -1.43 13.84
C TYR A 187 19.39 -0.47 14.81
N ASN A 188 18.67 0.01 15.85
CA ASN A 188 19.24 0.85 16.89
C ASN A 188 20.10 0.07 17.91
N LEU A 189 20.10 -1.25 17.82
CA LEU A 189 20.84 -2.09 18.73
C LEU A 189 22.32 -2.13 18.34
N LYS A 190 23.18 -1.63 19.21
CA LYS A 190 24.63 -1.81 19.09
C LYS A 190 24.98 -3.22 19.55
N ILE A 191 24.86 -4.18 18.65
CA ILE A 191 24.89 -5.61 18.93
C ILE A 191 26.19 -6.04 19.61
N ASN A 192 27.32 -5.54 19.14
CA ASN A 192 28.61 -5.82 19.76
C ASN A 192 28.70 -5.26 21.19
N GLU A 193 28.16 -4.06 21.40
CA GLU A 193 28.11 -3.47 22.75
C GLU A 193 27.17 -4.26 23.67
N PHE A 194 26.06 -4.73 23.18
CA PHE A 194 25.12 -5.55 23.96
C PHE A 194 25.80 -6.86 24.39
N LYS A 195 26.48 -7.55 23.46
CA LYS A 195 27.21 -8.78 23.78
C LYS A 195 28.32 -8.55 24.79
N GLU A 196 29.14 -7.52 24.58
CA GLU A 196 30.33 -7.26 25.40
C GLU A 196 30.03 -6.57 26.74
N LYS A 197 29.07 -5.64 26.73
CA LYS A 197 28.80 -4.81 27.92
C LYS A 197 27.59 -5.29 28.73
N VAL A 198 26.57 -5.90 28.11
CA VAL A 198 25.34 -6.30 28.81
C VAL A 198 25.38 -7.77 29.22
N ILE A 199 25.53 -8.68 28.25
CA ILE A 199 25.46 -10.12 28.52
C ILE A 199 26.56 -10.56 29.50
N LYS A 200 27.73 -9.96 29.44
CA LYS A 200 28.86 -10.28 30.32
C LYS A 200 28.77 -9.68 31.71
N GLU A 201 27.90 -8.69 31.91
CA GLU A 201 27.75 -8.01 33.21
C GLU A 201 27.20 -8.91 34.31
N LYS A 202 27.73 -8.74 35.52
CA LYS A 202 27.28 -9.47 36.71
C LYS A 202 25.78 -9.23 37.00
N ASN A 203 25.30 -8.02 36.75
CA ASN A 203 23.91 -7.65 36.96
C ASN A 203 22.95 -8.38 36.03
N PHE A 204 23.27 -8.48 34.74
CA PHE A 204 22.49 -9.25 33.76
C PHE A 204 22.45 -10.75 34.13
N LYS A 205 23.60 -11.31 34.52
CA LYS A 205 23.73 -12.73 34.90
C LYS A 205 22.93 -13.08 36.16
N LYS A 206 22.64 -12.10 37.03
CA LYS A 206 21.84 -12.27 38.24
C LYS A 206 20.32 -12.14 37.97
N LEU A 207 19.91 -11.65 36.81
CA LEU A 207 18.50 -11.52 36.48
C LEU A 207 17.85 -12.92 36.38
N PRO A 208 16.57 -13.02 36.72
CA PRO A 208 15.79 -14.21 36.42
C PRO A 208 15.81 -14.51 34.91
N LEU A 209 15.83 -15.79 34.54
CA LEU A 209 15.88 -16.20 33.13
C LEU A 209 14.74 -15.57 32.29
N ALA A 210 13.57 -15.37 32.88
CA ALA A 210 12.45 -14.73 32.22
C ALA A 210 12.78 -13.28 31.79
N GLU A 211 13.45 -12.52 32.64
CA GLU A 211 13.87 -11.15 32.32
C GLU A 211 14.98 -11.13 31.26
N GLN A 212 15.93 -12.05 31.36
CA GLN A 212 16.96 -12.21 30.34
C GLN A 212 16.33 -12.49 28.98
N LYS A 213 15.37 -13.41 28.89
CA LYS A 213 14.60 -13.73 27.66
C LYS A 213 13.84 -12.50 27.16
N ARG A 214 13.18 -11.76 28.06
CA ARG A 214 12.45 -10.54 27.69
C ARG A 214 13.35 -9.53 26.99
N MET A 215 14.56 -9.31 27.44
CA MET A 215 15.52 -8.41 26.79
C MET A 215 15.87 -8.88 25.37
N PHE A 216 16.06 -10.19 25.16
CA PHE A 216 16.30 -10.76 23.82
C PHE A 216 15.08 -10.64 22.91
N LEU A 217 13.86 -10.84 23.43
CA LEU A 217 12.63 -10.67 22.67
C LEU A 217 12.42 -9.23 22.24
N THR A 218 12.75 -8.28 23.11
CA THR A 218 12.71 -6.84 22.84
C THR A 218 13.59 -6.45 21.63
N MET A 219 14.76 -7.09 21.48
CA MET A 219 15.65 -6.83 20.33
C MET A 219 15.07 -7.23 18.98
N LEU A 220 14.12 -8.18 18.98
CA LEU A 220 13.43 -8.67 17.79
C LEU A 220 12.13 -7.93 17.49
N ASP A 221 11.74 -7.01 18.37
CA ASP A 221 10.51 -6.25 18.19
C ASP A 221 10.78 -5.01 17.34
N LEU A 222 10.49 -5.13 16.05
CA LEU A 222 10.64 -4.04 15.10
C LEU A 222 9.65 -2.89 15.34
N ASN A 223 8.55 -3.13 16.05
CA ASN A 223 7.58 -2.09 16.40
C ASN A 223 8.13 -1.08 17.41
N GLN A 224 9.18 -1.44 18.15
CA GLN A 224 9.88 -0.48 19.01
C GLN A 224 10.63 0.62 18.26
N MET A 225 10.71 0.51 16.95
CA MET A 225 11.25 1.58 16.10
C MET A 225 10.31 2.78 15.97
N TYR A 226 9.03 2.59 16.29
CA TYR A 226 8.00 3.60 16.10
C TYR A 226 7.32 3.94 17.43
N VAL A 227 7.61 5.13 17.93
CA VAL A 227 6.88 5.72 19.03
C VAL A 227 5.97 6.79 18.46
N GLN A 228 4.71 6.82 18.89
CA GLN A 228 3.79 7.86 18.43
C GLN A 228 4.31 9.24 18.85
N LYS A 229 4.13 10.25 17.99
CA LYS A 229 4.57 11.62 18.25
C LYS A 229 4.10 12.11 19.63
N SER A 230 2.87 11.80 20.02
CA SER A 230 2.29 12.15 21.33
C SER A 230 2.99 11.51 22.54
N GLU A 231 3.71 10.41 22.32
CA GLU A 231 4.41 9.65 23.38
C GLU A 231 5.94 9.83 23.32
N MET A 232 6.44 10.59 22.36
CA MET A 232 7.86 10.76 22.10
C MET A 232 8.64 11.35 23.29
N ALA A 233 7.98 12.20 24.09
CA ALA A 233 8.57 12.80 25.28
C ALA A 233 8.54 11.88 26.52
N ASP A 234 7.86 10.73 26.46
CA ASP A 234 7.77 9.79 27.57
C ASP A 234 9.12 9.09 27.77
N LYS A 235 9.68 9.26 28.97
CA LYS A 235 10.98 8.69 29.36
C LYS A 235 11.06 7.17 29.24
N LYS A 236 9.91 6.47 29.28
CA LYS A 236 9.84 5.00 29.13
C LYS A 236 10.37 4.52 27.79
N PHE A 237 10.28 5.34 26.74
CA PHE A 237 10.75 4.99 25.38
C PHE A 237 12.22 5.35 25.14
N GLY A 238 12.83 6.18 25.99
CA GLY A 238 14.24 6.52 25.90
C GLY A 238 14.65 7.24 24.62
N ILE A 239 13.74 7.96 23.94
CA ILE A 239 14.00 8.69 22.72
C ILE A 239 14.96 9.84 23.01
N SER A 240 16.06 9.90 22.24
CA SER A 240 17.03 10.97 22.42
C SER A 240 16.44 12.34 22.08
N LYS A 241 16.95 13.40 22.70
CA LYS A 241 16.52 14.77 22.38
C LYS A 241 16.72 15.11 20.90
N ASN A 242 17.83 14.67 20.35
CA ASN A 242 18.16 14.89 18.93
C ASN A 242 17.12 14.22 18.01
N ASP A 243 16.68 12.98 18.31
CA ASP A 243 15.65 12.29 17.53
C ASP A 243 14.28 12.96 17.70
N GLN A 244 13.98 13.50 18.89
CA GLN A 244 12.77 14.28 19.14
C GLN A 244 12.76 15.56 18.31
N GLU A 245 13.88 16.30 18.27
CA GLU A 245 14.06 17.53 17.49
C GLU A 245 13.96 17.25 15.97
N LEU A 246 14.61 16.19 15.47
CA LEU A 246 14.50 15.77 14.07
C LEU A 246 13.05 15.42 13.70
N THR A 247 12.35 14.73 14.58
CA THR A 247 10.94 14.38 14.37
C THR A 247 10.05 15.63 14.36
N ALA A 248 10.28 16.57 15.27
CA ALA A 248 9.55 17.84 15.30
C ALA A 248 9.76 18.64 14.00
N GLN A 249 11.00 18.73 13.51
CA GLN A 249 11.32 19.37 12.23
C GLN A 249 10.61 18.69 11.05
N PHE A 250 10.59 17.35 11.02
CA PHE A 250 9.90 16.60 9.97
C PHE A 250 8.39 16.91 9.92
N TYR A 251 7.74 17.07 11.07
CA TYR A 251 6.32 17.40 11.14
C TYR A 251 6.02 18.91 11.07
N GLY A 252 7.06 19.75 10.94
CA GLY A 252 6.89 21.21 10.85
C GLY A 252 6.47 21.86 12.17
N ASP A 253 6.75 21.23 13.29
CA ASP A 253 6.57 21.84 14.61
C ASP A 253 7.72 22.85 14.82
N GLU A 254 7.47 24.11 14.61
CA GLU A 254 8.36 25.19 15.03
C GLU A 254 8.38 25.27 16.57
N ASN A 255 9.56 25.28 17.18
CA ASN A 255 9.76 25.56 18.60
C ASN A 255 9.38 26.97 18.96
#